data_ceb63cd1a7555d96621520aed88e7fb0
#
_entry.id   ceb63cd1a7555d96621520aed88e7fb0
#
_cell.length_a   1.000
_cell.length_b   1.000
_cell.length_c   1.000
_cell.angle_alpha   90.00
_cell.angle_beta   90.00
_cell.angle_gamma   90.00
#
_symmetry.space_group_name_H-M   'P 1'
#
loop_
_entity.id
_entity.type
_entity.pdbx_description
1 polymer ?
#
loop_
_entity_poly.entity_id
_entity_poly.type
_entity_poly.pdbx_seq_one_letter_code
_entity_poly.pdbx_strand_id
1 'polypeptide(L)'
;MSQGAMHEATGGWWLIKLYTFLVYVFMFAPIAVVLILSVNASQFGGFPMTGFSFHWYAKLMDDEAIVRAFQTSLWIGLTTAIVCTALGTMAALALVRYDFPGKHWVNALIVGPVLVPETVLGVGLLLANRAAGIKPNFGL
;
A
#
# COMPACT_ATOMS: atom_id res chain seq x y z
N MET A 1 0.37 -51.37 -3.96
CA MET A 1 -0.82 -50.54 -3.76
C MET A 1 -0.41 -49.10 -3.79
N SER A 2 -1.05 -48.33 -4.65
CA SER A 2 -1.26 -46.88 -4.85
C SER A 2 -0.18 -46.10 -5.60
N GLN A 3 0.02 -46.42 -6.87
CA GLN A 3 0.56 -45.43 -7.83
C GLN A 3 -0.55 -44.63 -8.58
N GLY A 4 -1.82 -45.00 -8.36
CA GLY A 4 -2.97 -44.34 -9.01
C GLY A 4 -3.37 -43.00 -8.40
N ALA A 5 -3.04 -42.72 -7.14
CA ALA A 5 -3.49 -41.51 -6.45
C ALA A 5 -2.67 -40.23 -6.77
N MET A 6 -1.50 -40.38 -7.38
CA MET A 6 -0.65 -39.22 -7.75
C MET A 6 -0.97 -38.64 -9.12
N HIS A 7 -1.73 -39.33 -9.96
CA HIS A 7 -2.10 -38.83 -11.29
C HIS A 7 -3.37 -37.97 -11.31
N GLU A 8 -4.26 -38.09 -10.31
CA GLU A 8 -5.46 -37.26 -10.24
C GLU A 8 -5.19 -35.85 -9.70
N ALA A 9 -4.08 -35.67 -8.96
CA ALA A 9 -3.70 -34.37 -8.40
C ALA A 9 -3.18 -33.38 -9.49
N THR A 10 -2.76 -33.89 -10.65
CA THR A 10 -2.17 -33.06 -11.72
C THR A 10 -3.20 -32.25 -12.51
N GLY A 11 -4.43 -32.73 -12.64
CA GLY A 11 -5.51 -32.04 -13.38
C GLY A 11 -6.05 -30.81 -12.66
N GLY A 12 -6.13 -30.85 -11.33
CA GLY A 12 -6.61 -29.72 -10.51
C GLY A 12 -5.58 -28.59 -10.37
N TRP A 13 -4.29 -28.91 -10.42
CA TRP A 13 -3.22 -27.94 -10.27
C TRP A 13 -3.18 -26.89 -11.40
N TRP A 14 -3.50 -27.29 -12.62
CA TRP A 14 -3.58 -26.38 -13.76
C TRP A 14 -4.74 -25.39 -13.61
N LEU A 15 -5.89 -25.83 -13.16
CA LEU A 15 -7.05 -24.98 -12.90
C LEU A 15 -6.76 -23.95 -11.80
N ILE A 16 -6.06 -24.36 -10.75
CA ILE A 16 -5.63 -23.44 -9.67
C ILE A 16 -4.67 -22.40 -10.21
N LYS A 17 -3.69 -22.80 -11.02
CA LYS A 17 -2.75 -21.85 -11.66
C LYS A 17 -3.47 -20.86 -12.58
N LEU A 18 -4.39 -21.36 -13.40
CA LEU A 18 -5.20 -20.51 -14.29
C LEU A 18 -6.04 -19.52 -13.50
N TYR A 19 -6.73 -19.99 -12.46
CA TYR A 19 -7.52 -19.15 -11.58
C TYR A 19 -6.65 -18.06 -10.91
N THR A 20 -5.51 -18.47 -10.35
CA THR A 20 -4.57 -17.53 -9.73
C THR A 20 -4.06 -16.49 -10.73
N PHE A 21 -3.72 -16.90 -11.94
CA PHE A 21 -3.32 -15.99 -13.02
C PHE A 21 -4.42 -14.99 -13.37
N LEU A 22 -5.67 -15.45 -13.52
CA LEU A 22 -6.81 -14.57 -13.80
C LEU A 22 -7.05 -13.55 -12.68
N VAL A 23 -6.91 -13.97 -11.42
CA VAL A 23 -7.00 -13.06 -10.27
C VAL A 23 -5.92 -11.99 -10.33
N TYR A 24 -4.67 -12.37 -10.63
CA TYR A 24 -3.59 -11.39 -10.79
C TYR A 24 -3.87 -10.42 -11.95
N VAL A 25 -4.27 -10.93 -13.11
CA VAL A 25 -4.63 -10.10 -14.27
C VAL A 25 -5.73 -9.11 -13.87
N PHE A 26 -6.77 -9.56 -13.20
CA PHE A 26 -7.86 -8.70 -12.73
C PHE A 26 -7.39 -7.64 -11.73
N MET A 27 -6.52 -8.01 -10.77
CA MET A 27 -5.98 -7.08 -9.79
C MET A 27 -5.05 -6.03 -10.41
N PHE A 28 -4.23 -6.44 -11.38
CA PHE A 28 -3.28 -5.53 -12.04
C PHE A 28 -3.87 -4.75 -13.21
N ALA A 29 -5.02 -5.17 -13.75
CA ALA A 29 -5.67 -4.50 -14.87
C ALA A 29 -5.91 -3.00 -14.63
N PRO A 30 -6.46 -2.54 -13.50
CA PRO A 30 -6.64 -1.11 -13.23
C PRO A 30 -5.32 -0.34 -13.24
N ILE A 31 -4.26 -0.93 -12.69
CA ILE A 31 -2.93 -0.32 -12.66
C ILE A 31 -2.36 -0.22 -14.07
N ALA A 32 -2.49 -1.28 -14.87
CA ALA A 32 -2.07 -1.28 -16.27
C ALA A 32 -2.80 -0.22 -17.09
N VAL A 33 -4.11 -0.07 -16.89
CA VAL A 33 -4.91 0.97 -17.56
C VAL A 33 -4.42 2.37 -17.19
N VAL A 34 -4.16 2.64 -15.92
CA VAL A 34 -3.62 3.93 -15.47
C VAL A 34 -2.25 4.20 -16.10
N LEU A 35 -1.35 3.19 -16.14
CA LEU A 35 -0.02 3.33 -16.75
C LEU A 35 -0.12 3.63 -18.25
N ILE A 36 -1.02 2.96 -18.97
CA ILE A 36 -1.26 3.19 -20.40
C ILE A 36 -1.82 4.59 -20.63
N LEU A 37 -2.80 5.01 -19.83
CA LEU A 37 -3.41 6.32 -19.95
C LEU A 37 -2.48 7.45 -19.51
N SER A 38 -1.49 7.21 -18.66
CA SER A 38 -0.53 8.22 -18.21
C SER A 38 0.34 8.79 -19.32
N VAL A 39 0.53 8.03 -20.39
CA VAL A 39 1.26 8.46 -21.60
C VAL A 39 0.34 8.93 -22.73
N ASN A 40 -0.97 9.05 -22.47
CA ASN A 40 -1.91 9.56 -23.46
C ASN A 40 -1.71 11.08 -23.65
N ALA A 41 -1.66 11.53 -24.91
CA ALA A 41 -1.55 12.95 -25.23
C ALA A 41 -2.83 13.75 -24.90
N SER A 42 -3.98 13.07 -24.76
CA SER A 42 -5.26 13.71 -24.41
C SER A 42 -5.27 14.22 -22.95
N GLN A 43 -5.81 15.42 -22.79
CA GLN A 43 -6.01 16.05 -21.48
C GLN A 43 -7.06 15.34 -20.61
N PHE A 44 -7.96 14.58 -21.21
CA PHE A 44 -9.10 13.96 -20.52
C PHE A 44 -8.89 12.48 -20.15
N GLY A 45 -7.69 11.92 -20.41
CA GLY A 45 -7.32 10.57 -19.95
C GLY A 45 -8.29 9.45 -20.36
N GLY A 46 -8.95 9.57 -21.53
CA GLY A 46 -9.96 8.62 -22.00
C GLY A 46 -9.53 7.81 -23.23
N PHE A 47 -10.34 6.81 -23.59
CA PHE A 47 -10.27 6.13 -24.88
C PHE A 47 -11.21 6.80 -25.91
N PRO A 48 -10.80 6.86 -27.20
CA PRO A 48 -9.55 6.37 -27.80
C PRO A 48 -8.35 7.25 -27.48
N MET A 49 -7.14 6.64 -27.39
CA MET A 49 -5.90 7.37 -27.22
C MET A 49 -5.62 8.26 -28.43
N THR A 50 -5.36 9.55 -28.17
CA THR A 50 -5.09 10.53 -29.24
C THR A 50 -3.62 10.57 -29.67
N GLY A 51 -2.73 9.88 -28.93
CA GLY A 51 -1.31 9.78 -29.20
C GLY A 51 -0.51 9.49 -27.95
N PHE A 52 0.79 9.22 -28.12
CA PHE A 52 1.73 9.03 -27.00
C PHE A 52 2.45 10.35 -26.71
N SER A 53 2.47 10.77 -25.44
CA SER A 53 3.17 11.99 -25.03
C SER A 53 3.66 11.88 -23.58
N PHE A 54 4.88 12.34 -23.34
CA PHE A 54 5.44 12.54 -22.00
C PHE A 54 5.26 13.98 -21.49
N HIS A 55 4.51 14.81 -22.20
CA HIS A 55 4.27 16.20 -21.86
C HIS A 55 3.76 16.39 -20.42
N TRP A 56 2.88 15.50 -19.99
CA TRP A 56 2.33 15.56 -18.64
C TRP A 56 3.36 15.31 -17.55
N TYR A 57 4.36 14.45 -17.80
CA TYR A 57 5.46 14.22 -16.89
C TYR A 57 6.38 15.43 -16.79
N ALA A 58 6.66 16.10 -17.91
CA ALA A 58 7.41 17.36 -17.92
C ALA A 58 6.68 18.43 -17.12
N LYS A 59 5.37 18.61 -17.36
CA LYS A 59 4.54 19.56 -16.63
C LYS A 59 4.47 19.27 -15.12
N LEU A 60 4.46 18.01 -14.73
CA LEU A 60 4.54 17.59 -13.33
C LEU A 60 5.83 18.02 -12.65
N MET A 61 6.96 17.93 -13.36
CA MET A 61 8.27 18.35 -12.83
C MET A 61 8.43 19.86 -12.73
N ASP A 62 7.68 20.63 -13.53
CA ASP A 62 7.65 22.09 -13.49
C ASP A 62 6.73 22.62 -12.39
N ASP A 63 5.86 21.78 -11.81
CA ASP A 63 4.94 22.18 -10.74
C ASP A 63 5.63 22.03 -9.37
N GLU A 64 6.12 23.16 -8.84
CA GLU A 64 6.80 23.18 -7.55
C GLU A 64 5.95 22.61 -6.40
N ALA A 65 4.64 22.80 -6.40
CA ALA A 65 3.78 22.30 -5.33
C ALA A 65 3.73 20.76 -5.33
N ILE A 66 3.63 20.16 -6.51
CA ILE A 66 3.63 18.71 -6.69
C ILE A 66 5.00 18.13 -6.32
N VAL A 67 6.09 18.74 -6.79
CA VAL A 67 7.45 18.29 -6.48
C VAL A 67 7.72 18.35 -4.97
N ARG A 68 7.35 19.43 -4.29
CA ARG A 68 7.47 19.55 -2.83
C ARG A 68 6.61 18.52 -2.09
N ALA A 69 5.37 18.32 -2.52
CA ALA A 69 4.49 17.30 -1.93
C ALA A 69 5.08 15.90 -2.08
N PHE A 70 5.63 15.57 -3.24
CA PHE A 70 6.30 14.29 -3.49
C PHE A 70 7.52 14.10 -2.60
N GLN A 71 8.40 15.11 -2.51
CA GLN A 71 9.58 15.07 -1.64
C GLN A 71 9.18 14.88 -0.17
N THR A 72 8.18 15.64 0.30
CA THR A 72 7.68 15.52 1.68
C THR A 72 7.13 14.13 1.95
N SER A 73 6.32 13.59 1.03
CA SER A 73 5.78 12.24 1.14
C SER A 73 6.88 11.17 1.15
N LEU A 74 7.92 11.34 0.34
CA LEU A 74 9.06 10.43 0.29
C LEU A 74 9.84 10.44 1.60
N TRP A 75 10.13 11.62 2.17
CA TRP A 75 10.83 11.75 3.45
C TRP A 75 10.02 11.15 4.60
N ILE A 76 8.73 11.46 4.68
CA ILE A 76 7.83 10.90 5.70
C ILE A 76 7.77 9.38 5.54
N GLY A 77 7.55 8.88 4.32
CA GLY A 77 7.48 7.45 4.05
C GLY A 77 8.76 6.71 4.42
N LEU A 78 9.92 7.25 4.05
CA LEU A 78 11.22 6.64 4.35
C LEU A 78 11.49 6.62 5.87
N THR A 79 11.26 7.75 6.54
CA THR A 79 11.44 7.85 8.00
C THR A 79 10.53 6.90 8.74
N THR A 80 9.25 6.87 8.35
CA THR A 80 8.26 5.95 8.92
C THR A 80 8.66 4.49 8.69
N ALA A 81 9.10 4.13 7.48
CA ALA A 81 9.52 2.77 7.16
C ALA A 81 10.70 2.32 8.03
N ILE A 82 11.71 3.17 8.21
CA ILE A 82 12.88 2.85 9.05
C ILE A 82 12.45 2.66 10.51
N VAL A 83 11.70 3.63 11.07
CA VAL A 83 11.28 3.60 12.47
C VAL A 83 10.36 2.41 12.74
N CYS A 84 9.34 2.21 11.89
CA CYS A 84 8.40 1.10 12.05
C CYS A 84 9.08 -0.27 11.87
N THR A 85 10.05 -0.40 10.96
CA THR A 85 10.80 -1.64 10.79
C THR A 85 11.65 -1.94 12.02
N ALA A 86 12.36 -0.95 12.54
CA ALA A 86 13.17 -1.11 13.75
C ALA A 86 12.32 -1.50 14.97
N LEU A 87 11.28 -0.70 15.25
CA LEU A 87 10.39 -0.95 16.38
C LEU A 87 9.62 -2.27 16.24
N GLY A 88 9.09 -2.56 15.05
CA GLY A 88 8.36 -3.79 14.76
C GLY A 88 9.23 -5.03 14.91
N THR A 89 10.48 -4.97 14.43
CA THR A 89 11.44 -6.07 14.59
C THR A 89 11.79 -6.30 16.07
N MET A 90 12.06 -5.24 16.81
CA MET A 90 12.33 -5.32 18.25
C MET A 90 11.13 -5.89 19.03
N ALA A 91 9.94 -5.42 18.73
CA ALA A 91 8.70 -5.89 19.34
C ALA A 91 8.43 -7.37 19.01
N ALA A 92 8.60 -7.77 17.74
CA ALA A 92 8.45 -9.16 17.31
C ALA A 92 9.45 -10.09 18.01
N LEU A 93 10.74 -9.69 18.09
CA LEU A 93 11.76 -10.44 18.80
C LEU A 93 11.45 -10.57 20.29
N ALA A 94 10.98 -9.48 20.92
CA ALA A 94 10.61 -9.50 22.32
C ALA A 94 9.43 -10.45 22.60
N LEU A 95 8.39 -10.38 21.76
CA LEU A 95 7.21 -11.24 21.89
C LEU A 95 7.49 -12.72 21.60
N VAL A 96 8.44 -13.03 20.71
CA VAL A 96 8.75 -14.43 20.37
C VAL A 96 9.73 -15.04 21.38
N ARG A 97 10.76 -14.28 21.79
CA ARG A 97 11.87 -14.82 22.59
C ARG A 97 11.69 -14.74 24.09
N TYR A 98 10.85 -13.82 24.57
CA TYR A 98 10.72 -13.59 26.01
C TYR A 98 9.30 -13.84 26.48
N ASP A 99 9.19 -14.43 27.69
CA ASP A 99 7.94 -14.52 28.43
C ASP A 99 7.98 -13.51 29.58
N PHE A 100 7.04 -12.56 29.54
CA PHE A 100 6.95 -11.51 30.55
C PHE A 100 5.49 -11.26 30.93
N PRO A 101 5.22 -10.78 32.15
CA PRO A 101 3.87 -10.45 32.58
C PRO A 101 3.30 -9.32 31.71
N GLY A 102 2.07 -9.50 31.21
CA GLY A 102 1.43 -8.52 30.31
C GLY A 102 1.70 -8.70 28.82
N LYS A 103 2.46 -9.73 28.39
CA LYS A 103 2.72 -10.06 26.97
C LYS A 103 1.45 -10.09 26.13
N HIS A 104 0.36 -10.64 26.66
CA HIS A 104 -0.93 -10.70 25.98
C HIS A 104 -1.50 -9.31 25.69
N TRP A 105 -1.40 -8.38 26.64
CA TRP A 105 -1.85 -7.00 26.46
C TRP A 105 -1.00 -6.24 25.43
N VAL A 106 0.32 -6.43 25.46
CA VAL A 106 1.22 -5.84 24.46
C VAL A 106 0.89 -6.35 23.06
N ASN A 107 0.66 -7.65 22.91
CA ASN A 107 0.27 -8.23 21.64
C ASN A 107 -1.09 -7.65 21.15
N ALA A 108 -2.08 -7.56 22.03
CA ALA A 108 -3.38 -6.97 21.70
C ALA A 108 -3.26 -5.51 21.28
N LEU A 109 -2.38 -4.72 21.93
CA LEU A 109 -2.13 -3.32 21.58
C LEU A 109 -1.47 -3.17 20.21
N ILE A 110 -0.57 -4.08 19.84
CA ILE A 110 0.12 -4.05 18.53
C ILE A 110 -0.84 -4.48 17.40
N VAL A 111 -1.68 -5.50 17.66
CA VAL A 111 -2.63 -6.01 16.66
C VAL A 111 -3.89 -5.14 16.56
N GLY A 112 -4.27 -4.47 17.66
CA GLY A 112 -5.47 -3.66 17.74
C GLY A 112 -5.66 -2.65 16.61
N PRO A 113 -4.64 -1.83 16.28
CA PRO A 113 -4.74 -0.87 15.17
C PRO A 113 -4.99 -1.49 13.79
N VAL A 114 -4.58 -2.74 13.57
CA VAL A 114 -4.81 -3.45 12.30
C VAL A 114 -6.30 -3.77 12.10
N LEU A 115 -7.05 -3.89 13.20
CA LEU A 115 -8.49 -4.16 13.16
C LEU A 115 -9.33 -2.90 12.91
N VAL A 116 -8.73 -1.72 13.07
CA VAL A 116 -9.41 -0.43 12.87
C VAL A 116 -9.17 0.03 11.42
N PRO A 117 -10.22 0.36 10.65
CA PRO A 117 -10.04 0.91 9.31
C PRO A 117 -9.16 2.15 9.33
N GLU A 118 -8.17 2.22 8.44
CA GLU A 118 -7.20 3.32 8.35
C GLU A 118 -7.88 4.69 8.20
N THR A 119 -8.99 4.74 7.48
CA THR A 119 -9.80 5.96 7.32
C THR A 119 -10.35 6.48 8.65
N VAL A 120 -10.77 5.58 9.54
CA VAL A 120 -11.27 5.95 10.89
C VAL A 120 -10.14 6.49 11.75
N LEU A 121 -8.96 5.87 11.70
CA LEU A 121 -7.75 6.35 12.38
C LEU A 121 -7.34 7.74 11.85
N GLY A 122 -7.33 7.93 10.54
CA GLY A 122 -6.97 9.22 9.92
C GLY A 122 -7.91 10.34 10.35
N VAL A 123 -9.22 10.12 10.31
CA VAL A 123 -10.23 11.10 10.74
C VAL A 123 -10.12 11.34 12.26
N GLY A 124 -9.94 10.28 13.05
CA GLY A 124 -9.77 10.39 14.49
C GLY A 124 -8.55 11.25 14.88
N LEU A 125 -7.40 11.03 14.24
CA LEU A 125 -6.20 11.85 14.45
C LEU A 125 -6.39 13.30 14.02
N LEU A 126 -7.09 13.55 12.91
CA LEU A 126 -7.40 14.91 12.46
C LEU A 126 -8.26 15.66 13.48
N LEU A 127 -9.28 15.01 14.02
CA LEU A 127 -10.15 15.58 15.04
C LEU A 127 -9.41 15.81 16.36
N ALA A 128 -8.56 14.86 16.78
CA ALA A 128 -7.74 14.98 17.97
C ALA A 128 -6.75 16.15 17.85
N ASN A 129 -6.07 16.31 16.72
CA ASN A 129 -5.19 17.45 16.48
C ASN A 129 -5.93 18.79 16.51
N ARG A 130 -7.13 18.84 15.94
CA ARG A 130 -7.98 20.04 16.02
C ARG A 130 -8.39 20.36 17.46
N ALA A 131 -8.80 19.37 18.23
CA ALA A 131 -9.19 19.54 19.64
C ALA A 131 -8.00 19.98 20.49
N ALA A 132 -6.79 19.50 20.19
CA ALA A 132 -5.55 19.91 20.86
C ALA A 132 -5.03 21.29 20.41
N GLY A 133 -5.70 21.96 19.46
CA GLY A 133 -5.24 23.26 18.94
C GLY A 133 -4.01 23.16 18.05
N ILE A 134 -3.57 21.96 17.71
CA ILE A 134 -2.43 21.72 16.82
C ILE A 134 -2.91 21.99 15.40
N LYS A 135 -2.52 23.13 14.84
CA LYS A 135 -2.75 23.40 13.41
C LYS A 135 -1.79 22.51 12.62
N PRO A 136 -2.27 21.61 11.73
CA PRO A 136 -1.40 20.91 10.82
C PRO A 136 -0.76 21.96 9.92
N ASN A 137 0.50 22.22 10.13
CA ASN A 137 1.28 23.13 9.28
C ASN A 137 1.67 22.33 8.01
N PHE A 138 0.70 22.11 7.13
CA PHE A 138 0.99 21.73 5.77
C PHE A 138 1.58 22.98 5.12
N GLY A 139 2.91 23.12 5.10
CA GLY A 139 3.61 24.28 4.56
C GLY A 139 3.15 24.64 3.15
N LEU A 140 1.99 25.27 3.07
CA LEU A 140 1.41 25.98 1.93
C LEU A 140 1.82 27.44 2.05
#